data_b8072d15db768acd0ce3bb72a01dcf18
#
_entry.id   b8072d15db768acd0ce3bb72a01dcf18
#
_cell.length_a   1.000
_cell.length_b   1.000
_cell.length_c   1.000
_cell.angle_alpha   90.00
_cell.angle_beta   90.00
_cell.angle_gamma   90.00
#
_symmetry.space_group_name_H-M   'P 1'
#
loop_
_entity.id
_entity.type
_entity.pdbx_description
1 polymer ?
#
loop_
_entity_poly.entity_id
_entity_poly.type
_entity_poly.pdbx_seq_one_letter_code
_entity_poly.pdbx_strand_id
1 'polypeptide(L)'
;MRPNPRPLILVACLAAAAFCAPAQAQPFPDKPIRFILGFAAGGPTDLSVRALAAAGAKQLGQPMVVSNLTGAGGTLAMAELARSPADGYTISMHTSSYKAMTAHTQKLAFDPAEVATLLGYAEFRHLLFVKGDAPWNSYEELIAYGKANPGALKFGHVGPGTSLQLQGLLFFRSAGVKVTDVPYRGSSEFTNAVLGGHVNAAFIDIAGIRSLARAGTAKLLVTITPQRFPEFPDVPTALEKGIQGPEVFNPLVGVAIRKSTPPDRVKRLHDALRRATEDPDFVKALNDIGLKSGYISPESFDETVSRAEARAVPLLKELNLLPK
;
A
#
# COMPACT_ATOMS: atom_id res chain seq x y z
N MET A 1 -10.56 -14.17 81.18
CA MET A 1 -9.40 -13.91 80.32
C MET A 1 -9.89 -13.67 78.90
N ARG A 2 -9.77 -12.44 78.39
CA ARG A 2 -10.14 -12.14 76.98
C ARG A 2 -8.90 -12.38 76.11
N PRO A 3 -9.03 -13.10 74.98
CA PRO A 3 -7.88 -13.36 74.09
C PRO A 3 -7.41 -12.03 73.43
N ASN A 4 -6.12 -11.86 73.39
CA ASN A 4 -5.51 -10.64 72.81
C ASN A 4 -5.52 -10.74 71.25
N PRO A 5 -6.23 -9.87 70.49
CA PRO A 5 -6.43 -10.01 69.04
C PRO A 5 -5.19 -9.56 68.21
N ARG A 6 -4.11 -9.10 68.85
CA ARG A 6 -2.94 -8.53 68.18
C ARG A 6 -2.17 -9.48 67.24
N PRO A 7 -1.95 -10.77 67.57
CA PRO A 7 -1.24 -11.65 66.63
C PRO A 7 -2.01 -12.03 65.39
N LEU A 8 -3.37 -12.08 65.45
CA LEU A 8 -4.19 -12.43 64.30
C LEU A 8 -4.21 -11.32 63.22
N ILE A 9 -4.18 -10.07 63.61
CA ILE A 9 -4.16 -8.91 62.70
C ILE A 9 -2.82 -8.85 61.97
N LEU A 10 -1.71 -9.15 62.61
CA LEU A 10 -0.38 -9.12 61.99
C LEU A 10 -0.23 -10.21 60.92
N VAL A 11 -0.77 -11.39 61.16
CA VAL A 11 -0.75 -12.52 60.21
C VAL A 11 -1.65 -12.24 59.02
N ALA A 12 -2.81 -11.57 59.20
CA ALA A 12 -3.72 -11.18 58.12
C ALA A 12 -3.11 -10.09 57.22
N CYS A 13 -2.37 -9.13 57.78
CA CYS A 13 -1.67 -8.09 57.01
C CYS A 13 -0.48 -8.67 56.21
N LEU A 14 0.28 -9.62 56.73
CA LEU A 14 1.34 -10.29 55.99
C LEU A 14 0.80 -11.19 54.86
N ALA A 15 -0.35 -11.86 55.07
CA ALA A 15 -1.00 -12.64 54.02
C ALA A 15 -1.56 -11.76 52.88
N ALA A 16 -2.09 -10.58 53.18
CA ALA A 16 -2.57 -9.63 52.18
C ALA A 16 -1.42 -8.99 51.35
N ALA A 17 -0.25 -8.79 51.94
CA ALA A 17 0.92 -8.26 51.22
C ALA A 17 1.54 -9.28 50.24
N ALA A 18 1.38 -10.60 50.48
CA ALA A 18 1.86 -11.64 49.58
C ALA A 18 1.03 -11.78 48.27
N PHE A 19 -0.20 -11.24 48.22
CA PHE A 19 -1.06 -11.23 47.02
C PHE A 19 -0.87 -10.02 46.12
N CYS A 20 -0.08 -9.02 46.52
CA CYS A 20 0.34 -7.91 45.67
C CYS A 20 1.63 -8.24 44.88
N ALA A 21 1.71 -9.44 44.29
CA ALA A 21 2.73 -9.66 43.26
C ALA A 21 2.47 -8.69 42.13
N PRO A 22 3.47 -7.89 41.68
CA PRO A 22 3.26 -7.05 40.53
C PRO A 22 2.81 -7.92 39.38
N ALA A 23 1.63 -7.65 38.83
CA ALA A 23 1.17 -8.27 37.59
C ALA A 23 2.28 -7.98 36.57
N GLN A 24 3.12 -8.98 36.26
CA GLN A 24 4.10 -8.83 35.19
C GLN A 24 3.29 -8.60 33.94
N ALA A 25 3.34 -7.36 33.43
CA ALA A 25 2.74 -7.04 32.15
C ALA A 25 3.29 -8.04 31.12
N GLN A 26 2.40 -8.84 30.54
CA GLN A 26 2.82 -9.83 29.55
C GLN A 26 3.60 -9.11 28.45
N PRO A 27 4.77 -9.63 28.02
CA PRO A 27 5.59 -8.96 27.04
C PRO A 27 4.81 -8.81 25.72
N PHE A 28 4.64 -7.57 25.26
CA PHE A 28 4.01 -7.29 23.97
C PHE A 28 4.93 -7.71 22.80
N PRO A 29 4.41 -8.40 21.76
CA PRO A 29 3.07 -8.96 21.64
C PRO A 29 2.97 -10.37 22.27
N ASP A 30 1.84 -10.69 22.93
CA ASP A 30 1.50 -11.99 23.53
C ASP A 30 0.46 -12.77 22.72
N LYS A 31 -0.07 -12.17 21.66
CA LYS A 31 -1.07 -12.75 20.75
C LYS A 31 -0.83 -12.32 19.31
N PRO A 32 -1.46 -12.96 18.30
CA PRO A 32 -1.31 -12.59 16.91
C PRO A 32 -1.64 -11.14 16.62
N ILE A 33 -0.89 -10.53 15.68
CA ILE A 33 -1.12 -9.18 15.19
C ILE A 33 -1.94 -9.26 13.89
N ARG A 34 -3.02 -8.51 13.81
CA ARG A 34 -3.84 -8.36 12.62
C ARG A 34 -3.19 -7.34 11.68
N PHE A 35 -2.87 -7.75 10.45
CA PHE A 35 -2.35 -6.89 9.41
C PHE A 35 -3.40 -6.71 8.31
N ILE A 36 -4.04 -5.55 8.25
CA ILE A 36 -5.11 -5.25 7.30
C ILE A 36 -4.52 -4.79 5.97
N LEU A 37 -5.07 -5.30 4.87
CA LEU A 37 -4.73 -4.91 3.52
C LEU A 37 -5.97 -4.45 2.75
N GLY A 38 -5.93 -3.22 2.20
CA GLY A 38 -7.06 -2.59 1.51
C GLY A 38 -7.29 -3.03 0.06
N PHE A 39 -6.57 -4.05 -0.42
CA PHE A 39 -6.61 -4.50 -1.82
C PHE A 39 -6.83 -6.01 -1.93
N ALA A 40 -7.26 -6.46 -3.12
CA ALA A 40 -7.54 -7.88 -3.39
C ALA A 40 -6.27 -8.74 -3.29
N ALA A 41 -6.47 -10.01 -2.91
CA ALA A 41 -5.40 -11.00 -2.82
C ALA A 41 -4.74 -11.28 -4.17
N GLY A 42 -3.47 -11.71 -4.15
CA GLY A 42 -2.70 -12.16 -5.31
C GLY A 42 -2.05 -11.05 -6.14
N GLY A 43 -2.30 -9.77 -5.83
CA GLY A 43 -1.58 -8.65 -6.45
C GLY A 43 -0.23 -8.37 -5.77
N PRO A 44 0.63 -7.50 -6.38
CA PRO A 44 1.95 -7.16 -5.83
C PRO A 44 1.88 -6.65 -4.39
N THR A 45 0.87 -5.88 -4.06
CA THR A 45 0.62 -5.36 -2.72
C THR A 45 0.38 -6.49 -1.72
N ASP A 46 -0.46 -7.47 -2.06
CA ASP A 46 -0.77 -8.61 -1.20
C ASP A 46 0.47 -9.48 -0.97
N LEU A 47 1.22 -9.77 -2.03
CA LEU A 47 2.45 -10.56 -1.96
C LEU A 47 3.50 -9.88 -1.08
N SER A 48 3.68 -8.55 -1.22
CA SER A 48 4.64 -7.79 -0.42
C SER A 48 4.27 -7.75 1.06
N VAL A 49 2.98 -7.55 1.38
CA VAL A 49 2.49 -7.54 2.77
C VAL A 49 2.64 -8.91 3.42
N ARG A 50 2.35 -10.01 2.70
CA ARG A 50 2.53 -11.37 3.23
C ARG A 50 3.99 -11.70 3.49
N ALA A 51 4.89 -11.27 2.60
CA ALA A 51 6.33 -11.42 2.82
C ALA A 51 6.80 -10.65 4.07
N LEU A 52 6.36 -9.38 4.23
CA LEU A 52 6.68 -8.59 5.43
C LEU A 52 6.08 -9.21 6.70
N ALA A 53 4.85 -9.70 6.64
CA ALA A 53 4.19 -10.36 7.77
C ALA A 53 4.93 -11.62 8.21
N ALA A 54 5.39 -12.44 7.27
CA ALA A 54 6.17 -13.65 7.56
C ALA A 54 7.51 -13.31 8.23
N ALA A 55 8.26 -12.34 7.69
CA ALA A 55 9.52 -11.88 8.25
C ALA A 55 9.32 -11.18 9.62
N GLY A 56 8.27 -10.36 9.75
CA GLY A 56 7.90 -9.69 10.99
C GLY A 56 7.52 -10.67 12.10
N ALA A 57 6.81 -11.74 11.77
CA ALA A 57 6.45 -12.79 12.73
C ALA A 57 7.68 -13.45 13.35
N LYS A 58 8.76 -13.69 12.56
CA LYS A 58 10.04 -14.19 13.08
C LYS A 58 10.64 -13.25 14.14
N GLN A 59 10.53 -11.92 13.91
CA GLN A 59 11.08 -10.89 14.80
C GLN A 59 10.26 -10.65 16.06
N LEU A 60 8.95 -10.85 15.99
CA LEU A 60 8.01 -10.61 17.07
C LEU A 60 7.74 -11.85 17.95
N GLY A 61 8.00 -13.05 17.42
CA GLY A 61 7.64 -14.30 18.08
C GLY A 61 6.13 -14.59 18.09
N GLN A 62 5.35 -13.81 17.32
CA GLN A 62 3.90 -13.96 17.21
C GLN A 62 3.48 -13.90 15.74
N PRO A 63 2.45 -14.64 15.33
CA PRO A 63 1.93 -14.58 13.97
C PRO A 63 1.43 -13.17 13.60
N MET A 64 1.66 -12.78 12.35
CA MET A 64 1.03 -11.61 11.73
C MET A 64 0.00 -12.10 10.70
N VAL A 65 -1.29 -11.93 11.02
CA VAL A 65 -2.39 -12.47 10.22
C VAL A 65 -2.87 -11.41 9.23
N VAL A 66 -2.61 -11.65 7.94
CA VAL A 66 -3.03 -10.74 6.86
C VAL A 66 -4.49 -10.97 6.51
N SER A 67 -5.28 -9.88 6.51
CA SER A 67 -6.70 -9.89 6.11
C SER A 67 -6.96 -8.82 5.05
N ASN A 68 -7.58 -9.22 3.92
CA ASN A 68 -7.92 -8.31 2.84
C ASN A 68 -9.30 -7.68 3.09
N LEU A 69 -9.35 -6.36 3.32
CA LEU A 69 -10.56 -5.55 3.46
C LEU A 69 -10.61 -4.53 2.30
N THR A 70 -11.08 -4.99 1.16
CA THR A 70 -11.01 -4.26 -0.11
C THR A 70 -12.09 -3.21 -0.26
N GLY A 71 -11.77 -2.13 -0.99
CA GLY A 71 -12.76 -1.14 -1.43
C GLY A 71 -12.30 0.31 -1.23
N ALA A 72 -12.94 1.20 -1.99
CA ALA A 72 -12.75 2.65 -1.94
C ALA A 72 -11.26 3.10 -1.98
N GLY A 73 -10.44 2.46 -2.83
CA GLY A 73 -9.01 2.79 -2.94
C GLY A 73 -8.18 2.49 -1.68
N GLY A 74 -8.65 1.58 -0.80
CA GLY A 74 -8.00 1.21 0.46
C GLY A 74 -8.52 1.97 1.69
N THR A 75 -9.42 2.95 1.53
CA THR A 75 -9.94 3.74 2.66
C THR A 75 -10.75 2.92 3.65
N LEU A 76 -11.39 1.81 3.23
CA LEU A 76 -12.09 0.91 4.14
C LEU A 76 -11.14 0.25 5.14
N ALA A 77 -9.97 -0.20 4.69
CA ALA A 77 -8.95 -0.77 5.57
C ALA A 77 -8.41 0.27 6.57
N MET A 78 -8.22 1.50 6.12
CA MET A 78 -7.76 2.60 6.99
C MET A 78 -8.83 3.01 7.99
N ALA A 79 -10.11 3.03 7.61
CA ALA A 79 -11.23 3.28 8.52
C ALA A 79 -11.36 2.18 9.58
N GLU A 80 -11.11 0.93 9.21
CA GLU A 80 -11.07 -0.20 10.15
C GLU A 80 -9.89 -0.06 11.15
N LEU A 81 -8.70 0.32 10.65
CA LEU A 81 -7.56 0.61 11.53
C LEU A 81 -7.89 1.74 12.52
N ALA A 82 -8.47 2.85 12.06
CA ALA A 82 -8.80 4.00 12.89
C ALA A 82 -9.84 3.67 13.99
N ARG A 83 -10.72 2.69 13.75
CA ARG A 83 -11.71 2.22 14.74
C ARG A 83 -11.19 1.11 15.65
N SER A 84 -10.11 0.44 15.29
CA SER A 84 -9.51 -0.63 16.09
C SER A 84 -8.95 -0.10 17.42
N PRO A 85 -8.82 -0.92 18.47
CA PRO A 85 -8.12 -0.52 19.69
C PRO A 85 -6.70 -0.01 19.40
N ALA A 86 -6.27 1.05 20.09
CA ALA A 86 -4.92 1.59 19.97
C ALA A 86 -3.92 0.79 20.84
N ASP A 87 -3.94 -0.52 20.72
CA ASP A 87 -3.16 -1.45 21.53
C ASP A 87 -1.98 -2.09 20.78
N GLY A 88 -1.79 -1.73 19.50
CA GLY A 88 -0.73 -2.23 18.65
C GLY A 88 -1.00 -3.61 18.02
N TYR A 89 -2.11 -4.27 18.32
CA TYR A 89 -2.47 -5.56 17.72
C TYR A 89 -3.17 -5.46 16.37
N THR A 90 -3.46 -4.25 15.91
CA THR A 90 -3.95 -4.00 14.55
C THR A 90 -3.04 -2.98 13.86
N ILE A 91 -2.52 -3.35 12.71
CA ILE A 91 -1.78 -2.49 11.79
C ILE A 91 -2.39 -2.61 10.40
N SER A 92 -2.11 -1.67 9.53
CA SER A 92 -2.60 -1.69 8.16
C SER A 92 -1.51 -1.34 7.17
N MET A 93 -1.57 -1.94 5.98
CA MET A 93 -0.81 -1.44 4.85
C MET A 93 -1.37 -0.10 4.40
N HIS A 94 -0.49 0.83 4.06
CA HIS A 94 -0.85 2.03 3.33
C HIS A 94 0.22 2.41 2.31
N THR A 95 -0.13 3.37 1.44
CA THR A 95 0.82 3.94 0.47
C THR A 95 0.95 5.44 0.70
N SER A 96 2.06 6.03 0.26
CA SER A 96 2.21 7.49 0.25
C SER A 96 1.09 8.16 -0.55
N SER A 97 0.60 7.53 -1.62
CA SER A 97 -0.52 8.02 -2.43
C SER A 97 -1.85 8.05 -1.67
N TYR A 98 -2.04 7.17 -0.68
CA TYR A 98 -3.24 7.20 0.15
C TYR A 98 -3.41 8.55 0.84
N LYS A 99 -2.40 9.02 1.59
CA LYS A 99 -2.44 10.30 2.28
C LYS A 99 -2.43 11.47 1.29
N ALA A 100 -1.58 11.40 0.27
CA ALA A 100 -1.37 12.50 -0.68
C ALA A 100 -2.55 12.74 -1.65
N MET A 101 -3.34 11.71 -1.94
CA MET A 101 -4.34 11.73 -3.01
C MET A 101 -5.67 11.14 -2.59
N THR A 102 -5.70 9.84 -2.22
CA THR A 102 -6.95 9.10 -2.00
C THR A 102 -7.79 9.75 -0.90
N ALA A 103 -7.16 10.22 0.17
CA ALA A 103 -7.84 10.88 1.28
C ALA A 103 -8.55 12.18 0.87
N HIS A 104 -8.13 12.82 -0.22
CA HIS A 104 -8.73 14.05 -0.73
C HIS A 104 -9.87 13.82 -1.74
N THR A 105 -10.06 12.59 -2.24
CA THR A 105 -11.02 12.29 -3.31
C THR A 105 -12.37 11.79 -2.82
N GLN A 106 -12.51 11.59 -1.51
CA GLN A 106 -13.73 11.05 -0.93
C GLN A 106 -13.92 11.54 0.52
N LYS A 107 -15.18 11.56 0.98
CA LYS A 107 -15.49 11.83 2.37
C LYS A 107 -15.09 10.62 3.22
N LEU A 108 -14.10 10.78 4.07
CA LEU A 108 -13.62 9.71 4.95
C LEU A 108 -14.57 9.52 6.13
N ALA A 109 -14.72 8.27 6.57
CA ALA A 109 -15.49 7.88 7.75
C ALA A 109 -14.70 7.97 9.07
N PHE A 110 -13.50 8.58 9.04
CA PHE A 110 -12.57 8.73 10.17
C PHE A 110 -11.68 9.94 9.95
N ASP A 111 -11.03 10.43 11.00
CA ASP A 111 -10.02 11.48 10.90
C ASP A 111 -8.67 10.88 10.47
N PRO A 112 -8.09 11.25 9.31
CA PRO A 112 -6.78 10.76 8.88
C PRO A 112 -5.65 11.06 9.89
N ALA A 113 -5.80 12.08 10.74
CA ALA A 113 -4.83 12.42 11.78
C ALA A 113 -4.74 11.37 12.90
N GLU A 114 -5.72 10.45 13.01
CA GLU A 114 -5.67 9.33 13.96
C GLU A 114 -4.73 8.20 13.54
N VAL A 115 -4.22 8.25 12.32
CA VAL A 115 -3.35 7.21 11.75
C VAL A 115 -1.96 7.78 11.47
N ALA A 116 -0.94 7.09 11.95
CA ALA A 116 0.46 7.43 11.74
C ALA A 116 1.16 6.39 10.85
N THR A 117 2.18 6.83 10.13
CA THR A 117 3.13 5.94 9.45
C THR A 117 4.01 5.26 10.49
N LEU A 118 4.08 3.93 10.46
CA LEU A 118 5.00 3.16 11.31
C LEU A 118 6.37 3.03 10.64
N LEU A 119 6.39 2.67 9.36
CA LEU A 119 7.57 2.67 8.46
C LEU A 119 7.12 2.46 7.01
N GLY A 120 8.03 2.76 6.06
CA GLY A 120 7.93 2.28 4.69
C GLY A 120 8.88 1.11 4.45
N TYR A 121 8.60 0.28 3.43
CA TYR A 121 9.37 -0.93 3.16
C TYR A 121 9.62 -1.26 1.70
N ALA A 122 8.95 -0.56 0.78
CA ALA A 122 9.13 -0.74 -0.66
C ALA A 122 8.66 0.49 -1.46
N GLU A 123 9.06 0.53 -2.73
CA GLU A 123 8.62 1.52 -3.72
C GLU A 123 8.02 0.78 -4.92
N PHE A 124 6.83 1.20 -5.34
CA PHE A 124 6.22 0.73 -6.59
C PHE A 124 6.74 1.54 -7.79
N ARG A 125 6.97 0.84 -8.89
CA ARG A 125 7.42 1.41 -10.16
C ARG A 125 6.46 0.99 -11.26
N HIS A 126 5.60 1.90 -11.69
CA HIS A 126 4.50 1.60 -12.58
C HIS A 126 4.89 1.67 -14.06
N LEU A 127 4.20 0.86 -14.85
CA LEU A 127 4.27 0.85 -16.30
C LEU A 127 2.89 0.56 -16.91
N LEU A 128 2.70 1.00 -18.15
CA LEU A 128 1.50 0.75 -18.94
C LEU A 128 1.62 -0.58 -19.68
N PHE A 129 0.60 -1.41 -19.57
CA PHE A 129 0.52 -2.66 -20.31
C PHE A 129 -0.83 -2.84 -20.99
N VAL A 130 -0.83 -3.68 -22.01
CA VAL A 130 -2.00 -4.15 -22.74
C VAL A 130 -1.97 -5.68 -22.85
N LYS A 131 -3.04 -6.30 -23.32
CA LYS A 131 -3.07 -7.73 -23.62
C LYS A 131 -2.02 -8.10 -24.68
N GLY A 132 -1.42 -9.28 -24.61
CA GLY A 132 -0.36 -9.73 -25.53
C GLY A 132 -0.75 -9.76 -27.00
N ASP A 133 -1.99 -10.11 -27.33
CA ASP A 133 -2.56 -10.12 -28.68
C ASP A 133 -3.34 -8.83 -29.02
N ALA A 134 -3.25 -7.78 -28.20
CA ALA A 134 -3.86 -6.49 -28.52
C ALA A 134 -3.32 -5.94 -29.85
N PRO A 135 -4.12 -5.18 -30.60
CA PRO A 135 -3.72 -4.68 -31.92
C PRO A 135 -2.61 -3.62 -31.86
N TRP A 136 -2.26 -3.14 -30.66
CA TRP A 136 -1.22 -2.13 -30.45
C TRP A 136 0.09 -2.78 -30.01
N ASN A 137 1.17 -2.51 -30.75
CA ASN A 137 2.52 -3.01 -30.46
C ASN A 137 3.43 -1.93 -29.86
N SER A 138 2.97 -0.68 -29.87
CA SER A 138 3.70 0.46 -29.35
C SER A 138 2.79 1.45 -28.62
N TYR A 139 3.41 2.33 -27.85
CA TYR A 139 2.75 3.49 -27.24
C TYR A 139 2.04 4.33 -28.30
N GLU A 140 2.72 4.60 -29.41
CA GLU A 140 2.22 5.45 -30.51
C GLU A 140 0.93 4.91 -31.13
N GLU A 141 0.87 3.60 -31.35
CA GLU A 141 -0.33 2.93 -31.91
C GLU A 141 -1.52 3.02 -30.94
N LEU A 142 -1.29 2.79 -29.65
CA LEU A 142 -2.34 2.92 -28.64
C LEU A 142 -2.87 4.36 -28.56
N ILE A 143 -1.98 5.37 -28.60
CA ILE A 143 -2.36 6.77 -28.55
C ILE A 143 -3.09 7.20 -29.83
N ALA A 144 -2.64 6.75 -30.99
CA ALA A 144 -3.32 7.01 -32.26
C ALA A 144 -4.76 6.46 -32.24
N TYR A 145 -4.94 5.23 -31.77
CA TYR A 145 -6.25 4.63 -31.57
C TYR A 145 -7.12 5.47 -30.63
N GLY A 146 -6.59 5.85 -29.46
CA GLY A 146 -7.33 6.63 -28.47
C GLY A 146 -7.74 8.02 -28.97
N LYS A 147 -6.91 8.67 -29.81
CA LYS A 147 -7.23 9.96 -30.45
C LYS A 147 -8.33 9.81 -31.51
N ALA A 148 -8.27 8.75 -32.31
CA ALA A 148 -9.27 8.46 -33.34
C ALA A 148 -10.63 8.03 -32.74
N ASN A 149 -10.66 7.49 -31.53
CA ASN A 149 -11.83 6.95 -30.85
C ASN A 149 -11.99 7.51 -29.44
N PRO A 150 -12.36 8.79 -29.26
CA PRO A 150 -12.45 9.43 -27.95
C PRO A 150 -13.41 8.71 -27.00
N GLY A 151 -12.90 8.27 -25.83
CA GLY A 151 -13.65 7.56 -24.80
C GLY A 151 -13.81 6.05 -25.01
N ALA A 152 -13.42 5.52 -26.19
CA ALA A 152 -13.48 4.07 -26.44
C ALA A 152 -12.38 3.30 -25.70
N LEU A 153 -11.23 3.95 -25.44
CA LEU A 153 -10.14 3.34 -24.71
C LEU A 153 -10.50 3.25 -23.22
N LYS A 154 -10.67 2.04 -22.72
CA LYS A 154 -10.96 1.76 -21.31
C LYS A 154 -9.67 1.49 -20.56
N PHE A 155 -9.51 2.15 -19.42
CA PHE A 155 -8.33 2.08 -18.56
C PHE A 155 -8.68 1.55 -17.18
N GLY A 156 -8.01 0.47 -16.73
CA GLY A 156 -8.25 -0.18 -15.43
C GLY A 156 -7.36 0.40 -14.32
N HIS A 157 -7.92 0.55 -13.11
CA HIS A 157 -7.19 1.01 -11.91
C HIS A 157 -7.81 0.46 -10.61
N VAL A 158 -7.15 0.68 -9.44
CA VAL A 158 -7.56 0.10 -8.14
C VAL A 158 -8.47 1.01 -7.30
N GLY A 159 -9.17 1.94 -7.93
CA GLY A 159 -10.15 2.79 -7.26
C GLY A 159 -9.85 4.29 -7.31
N PRO A 160 -10.82 5.09 -6.86
CA PRO A 160 -10.73 6.56 -6.93
C PRO A 160 -9.57 7.13 -6.12
N GLY A 161 -8.90 8.14 -6.67
CA GLY A 161 -7.82 8.89 -6.01
C GLY A 161 -6.54 8.09 -5.78
N THR A 162 -6.43 6.88 -6.31
CA THR A 162 -5.17 6.11 -6.22
C THR A 162 -4.14 6.61 -7.23
N SER A 163 -2.86 6.33 -6.96
CA SER A 163 -1.79 6.68 -7.90
C SER A 163 -2.05 6.12 -9.29
N LEU A 164 -2.53 4.89 -9.40
CA LEU A 164 -2.80 4.25 -10.70
C LEU A 164 -3.89 4.98 -11.48
N GLN A 165 -4.95 5.49 -10.82
CA GLN A 165 -5.95 6.30 -11.50
C GLN A 165 -5.36 7.62 -12.00
N LEU A 166 -4.71 8.39 -11.09
CA LEU A 166 -4.19 9.71 -11.45
C LEU A 166 -3.10 9.63 -12.50
N GLN A 167 -2.19 8.67 -12.38
CA GLN A 167 -1.15 8.44 -13.39
C GLN A 167 -1.76 8.15 -14.75
N GLY A 168 -2.78 7.27 -14.82
CA GLY A 168 -3.47 6.96 -16.06
C GLY A 168 -4.18 8.17 -16.66
N LEU A 169 -4.98 8.89 -15.86
CA LEU A 169 -5.70 10.06 -16.33
C LEU A 169 -4.75 11.16 -16.83
N LEU A 170 -3.66 11.43 -16.10
CA LEU A 170 -2.66 12.42 -16.50
C LEU A 170 -1.91 11.97 -17.76
N PHE A 171 -1.49 10.71 -17.81
CA PHE A 171 -0.78 10.14 -18.95
C PHE A 171 -1.59 10.28 -20.24
N PHE A 172 -2.81 9.77 -20.25
CA PHE A 172 -3.67 9.83 -21.45
C PHE A 172 -4.06 11.27 -21.81
N ARG A 173 -4.34 12.11 -20.82
CA ARG A 173 -4.63 13.54 -21.04
C ARG A 173 -3.43 14.26 -21.64
N SER A 174 -2.21 14.06 -21.13
CA SER A 174 -0.99 14.64 -21.68
C SER A 174 -0.72 14.19 -23.11
N ALA A 175 -1.15 12.98 -23.46
CA ALA A 175 -1.12 12.45 -24.81
C ALA A 175 -2.29 12.95 -25.70
N GLY A 176 -3.22 13.76 -25.17
CA GLY A 176 -4.39 14.24 -25.90
C GLY A 176 -5.46 13.17 -26.15
N VAL A 177 -5.55 12.16 -25.27
CA VAL A 177 -6.48 11.03 -25.38
C VAL A 177 -7.53 11.12 -24.26
N LYS A 178 -8.80 11.07 -24.64
CA LYS A 178 -9.92 10.86 -23.70
C LYS A 178 -10.12 9.36 -23.47
N VAL A 179 -10.03 8.94 -22.20
CA VAL A 179 -10.24 7.54 -21.79
C VAL A 179 -11.49 7.39 -20.93
N THR A 180 -11.99 6.15 -20.81
CA THR A 180 -12.97 5.75 -19.80
C THR A 180 -12.24 4.97 -18.72
N ASP A 181 -12.17 5.48 -17.50
CA ASP A 181 -11.55 4.80 -16.39
C ASP A 181 -12.52 3.82 -15.71
N VAL A 182 -11.99 2.63 -15.33
CA VAL A 182 -12.77 1.53 -14.75
C VAL A 182 -12.13 1.08 -13.45
N PRO A 183 -12.80 1.28 -12.30
CA PRO A 183 -12.25 0.90 -11.00
C PRO A 183 -12.42 -0.59 -10.70
N TYR A 184 -11.40 -1.20 -10.08
CA TYR A 184 -11.37 -2.56 -9.57
C TYR A 184 -10.93 -2.57 -8.10
N ARG A 185 -11.11 -3.71 -7.40
CA ARG A 185 -10.75 -3.85 -5.97
C ARG A 185 -9.26 -4.12 -5.75
N GLY A 186 -8.51 -4.48 -6.79
CA GLY A 186 -7.08 -4.76 -6.72
C GLY A 186 -6.45 -5.04 -8.08
N SER A 187 -5.11 -5.07 -8.11
CA SER A 187 -4.34 -5.22 -9.34
C SER A 187 -4.58 -6.54 -10.04
N SER A 188 -4.80 -7.62 -9.31
CA SER A 188 -5.13 -8.93 -9.89
C SER A 188 -6.43 -8.91 -10.72
N GLU A 189 -7.44 -8.16 -10.24
CA GLU A 189 -8.73 -8.07 -10.93
C GLU A 189 -8.62 -7.31 -12.25
N PHE A 190 -8.01 -6.12 -12.24
CA PHE A 190 -7.87 -5.36 -13.50
C PHE A 190 -6.88 -6.02 -14.46
N THR A 191 -5.85 -6.72 -13.96
CA THR A 191 -4.95 -7.49 -14.83
C THR A 191 -5.72 -8.56 -15.59
N ASN A 192 -6.55 -9.34 -14.90
CA ASN A 192 -7.43 -10.32 -15.55
C ASN A 192 -8.40 -9.67 -16.53
N ALA A 193 -8.92 -8.47 -16.20
CA ALA A 193 -9.81 -7.73 -17.09
C ALA A 193 -9.10 -7.26 -18.38
N VAL A 194 -7.83 -6.84 -18.30
CA VAL A 194 -7.01 -6.50 -19.48
C VAL A 194 -6.75 -7.76 -20.32
N LEU A 195 -6.30 -8.84 -19.67
CA LEU A 195 -6.01 -10.10 -20.37
C LEU A 195 -7.28 -10.72 -21.00
N GLY A 196 -8.45 -10.51 -20.40
CA GLY A 196 -9.76 -10.90 -20.92
C GLY A 196 -10.33 -9.95 -21.97
N GLY A 197 -9.69 -8.80 -22.23
CA GLY A 197 -10.17 -7.79 -23.19
C GLY A 197 -11.36 -6.95 -22.71
N HIS A 198 -11.72 -6.99 -21.41
CA HIS A 198 -12.79 -6.18 -20.83
C HIS A 198 -12.40 -4.71 -20.67
N VAL A 199 -11.12 -4.44 -20.44
CA VAL A 199 -10.47 -3.12 -20.53
C VAL A 199 -9.25 -3.21 -21.44
N ASN A 200 -8.86 -2.08 -22.04
CA ASN A 200 -7.82 -2.07 -23.06
C ASN A 200 -6.41 -2.01 -22.49
N ALA A 201 -6.22 -1.26 -21.41
CA ALA A 201 -4.93 -1.00 -20.82
C ALA A 201 -5.04 -0.74 -19.32
N ALA A 202 -3.93 -0.89 -18.60
CA ALA A 202 -3.82 -0.48 -17.20
C ALA A 202 -2.37 -0.12 -16.87
N PHE A 203 -2.18 0.71 -15.84
CA PHE A 203 -0.90 0.85 -15.18
C PHE A 203 -0.80 -0.18 -14.05
N ILE A 204 0.39 -0.77 -13.92
CA ILE A 204 0.69 -1.74 -12.86
C ILE A 204 2.16 -1.61 -12.45
N ASP A 205 2.49 -2.04 -11.26
CA ASP A 205 3.88 -2.26 -10.88
C ASP A 205 4.47 -3.44 -11.65
N ILE A 206 5.77 -3.35 -12.00
CA ILE A 206 6.48 -4.42 -12.71
C ILE A 206 6.36 -5.77 -12.00
N ALA A 207 6.24 -5.77 -10.67
CA ALA A 207 6.01 -6.97 -9.86
C ALA A 207 4.76 -7.76 -10.28
N GLY A 208 3.70 -7.07 -10.68
CA GLY A 208 2.42 -7.69 -11.04
C GLY A 208 2.34 -8.19 -12.48
N ILE A 209 3.29 -7.83 -13.36
CA ILE A 209 3.18 -8.09 -14.80
C ILE A 209 4.40 -8.80 -15.40
N ARG A 210 5.52 -8.85 -14.68
CA ARG A 210 6.80 -9.38 -15.17
C ARG A 210 6.68 -10.76 -15.83
N SER A 211 6.06 -11.72 -15.14
CA SER A 211 5.91 -13.09 -15.65
C SER A 211 5.01 -13.15 -16.90
N LEU A 212 3.94 -12.38 -16.90
CA LEU A 212 3.00 -12.31 -18.04
C LEU A 212 3.65 -11.63 -19.26
N ALA A 213 4.47 -10.62 -19.04
CA ALA A 213 5.22 -9.97 -20.10
C ALA A 213 6.27 -10.90 -20.72
N ARG A 214 7.02 -11.64 -19.88
CA ARG A 214 8.00 -12.66 -20.35
C ARG A 214 7.33 -13.82 -21.11
N ALA A 215 6.12 -14.18 -20.73
CA ALA A 215 5.32 -15.21 -21.42
C ALA A 215 4.63 -14.68 -22.69
N GLY A 216 4.75 -13.39 -23.03
CA GLY A 216 4.07 -12.77 -24.16
C GLY A 216 2.55 -12.61 -23.98
N THR A 217 2.01 -12.93 -22.79
CA THR A 217 0.57 -12.79 -22.49
C THR A 217 0.18 -11.32 -22.29
N ALA A 218 1.13 -10.48 -21.94
CA ALA A 218 0.99 -9.03 -21.86
C ALA A 218 2.11 -8.33 -22.65
N LYS A 219 1.79 -7.17 -23.26
CA LYS A 219 2.77 -6.26 -23.86
C LYS A 219 2.94 -5.02 -22.98
N LEU A 220 4.21 -4.64 -22.72
CA LEU A 220 4.58 -3.44 -21.97
C LEU A 220 4.82 -2.32 -22.99
N LEU A 221 4.14 -1.18 -22.84
CA LEU A 221 4.20 -0.12 -23.85
C LEU A 221 5.05 1.08 -23.40
N VAL A 222 5.00 1.43 -22.12
CA VAL A 222 5.76 2.58 -21.58
C VAL A 222 5.87 2.47 -20.06
N THR A 223 7.00 2.88 -19.50
CA THR A 223 7.17 3.01 -18.05
C THR A 223 7.08 4.47 -17.61
N ILE A 224 6.53 4.71 -16.42
CA ILE A 224 6.48 6.05 -15.81
C ILE A 224 7.57 6.26 -14.74
N THR A 225 8.63 5.48 -14.82
CA THR A 225 9.87 5.68 -14.07
C THR A 225 10.81 6.62 -14.83
N PRO A 226 11.73 7.33 -14.14
CA PRO A 226 12.72 8.18 -14.81
C PRO A 226 13.65 7.45 -15.76
N GLN A 227 13.84 6.13 -15.54
CA GLN A 227 14.72 5.27 -16.32
C GLN A 227 13.97 4.01 -16.76
N ARG A 228 14.38 3.43 -17.88
CA ARG A 228 13.87 2.14 -18.36
C ARG A 228 14.19 1.03 -17.36
N PHE A 229 13.36 -0.01 -17.35
CA PHE A 229 13.67 -1.22 -16.60
C PHE A 229 14.82 -1.99 -17.26
N PRO A 230 15.88 -2.36 -16.52
CA PRO A 230 17.01 -3.13 -17.11
C PRO A 230 16.58 -4.45 -17.74
N GLU A 231 15.52 -5.07 -17.23
CA GLU A 231 14.98 -6.34 -17.73
C GLU A 231 14.02 -6.20 -18.92
N PHE A 232 13.62 -4.96 -19.26
CA PHE A 232 12.80 -4.60 -20.42
C PHE A 232 13.36 -3.33 -21.07
N PRO A 233 14.59 -3.39 -21.63
CA PRO A 233 15.30 -2.21 -22.13
C PRO A 233 14.63 -1.57 -23.36
N ASP A 234 13.80 -2.33 -24.07
CA ASP A 234 13.05 -1.83 -25.24
C ASP A 234 11.79 -1.03 -24.86
N VAL A 235 11.34 -1.12 -23.60
CA VAL A 235 10.18 -0.38 -23.11
C VAL A 235 10.60 1.06 -22.78
N PRO A 236 10.12 2.07 -23.53
CA PRO A 236 10.51 3.47 -23.33
C PRO A 236 9.92 4.04 -22.05
N THR A 237 10.50 5.13 -21.56
CA THR A 237 9.90 5.92 -20.49
C THR A 237 8.87 6.90 -21.03
N ALA A 238 7.92 7.34 -20.17
CA ALA A 238 6.99 8.40 -20.51
C ALA A 238 7.71 9.72 -20.88
N LEU A 239 8.83 10.01 -20.19
CA LEU A 239 9.67 11.17 -20.46
C LEU A 239 10.26 11.14 -21.88
N GLU A 240 10.76 9.97 -22.34
CA GLU A 240 11.24 9.80 -23.72
C GLU A 240 10.14 10.01 -24.77
N LYS A 241 8.87 9.86 -24.38
CA LYS A 241 7.70 10.10 -25.21
C LYS A 241 7.12 11.52 -25.07
N GLY A 242 7.84 12.41 -24.35
CA GLY A 242 7.41 13.80 -24.13
C GLY A 242 6.26 13.95 -23.13
N ILE A 243 5.92 12.89 -22.38
CA ILE A 243 4.89 12.92 -21.35
C ILE A 243 5.53 13.22 -20.01
N GLN A 244 5.12 14.34 -19.41
CA GLN A 244 5.56 14.79 -18.09
C GLN A 244 4.38 14.77 -17.11
N GLY A 245 4.68 14.55 -15.83
CA GLY A 245 3.71 14.64 -14.72
C GLY A 245 3.35 13.31 -14.06
N PRO A 246 3.08 12.20 -14.80
CA PRO A 246 2.71 10.93 -14.16
C PRO A 246 3.79 10.33 -13.26
N GLU A 247 5.08 10.58 -13.54
CA GLU A 247 6.24 10.08 -12.81
C GLU A 247 6.29 10.54 -11.35
N VAL A 248 5.59 11.61 -11.04
CA VAL A 248 5.59 12.22 -9.69
C VAL A 248 4.96 11.33 -8.63
N PHE A 249 4.20 10.33 -9.04
CA PHE A 249 3.33 9.56 -8.15
C PHE A 249 3.70 8.08 -8.02
N ASN A 250 4.98 7.72 -8.14
CA ASN A 250 5.40 6.37 -7.75
C ASN A 250 5.25 6.23 -6.22
N PRO A 251 4.34 5.36 -5.74
CA PRO A 251 4.03 5.34 -4.33
C PRO A 251 5.05 4.54 -3.54
N LEU A 252 5.41 5.06 -2.37
CA LEU A 252 6.02 4.26 -1.31
C LEU A 252 4.95 3.37 -0.69
N VAL A 253 5.37 2.17 -0.29
CA VAL A 253 4.56 1.19 0.43
C VAL A 253 5.01 1.15 1.88
N GLY A 254 4.06 1.26 2.80
CA GLY A 254 4.35 1.32 4.21
C GLY A 254 3.31 0.62 5.08
N VAL A 255 3.58 0.68 6.36
CA VAL A 255 2.72 0.18 7.43
C VAL A 255 2.20 1.36 8.24
N ALA A 256 0.91 1.37 8.48
CA ALA A 256 0.21 2.35 9.31
C ALA A 256 -0.22 1.73 10.65
N ILE A 257 -0.27 2.57 11.67
CA ILE A 257 -0.69 2.23 13.02
C ILE A 257 -1.58 3.36 13.58
N ARG A 258 -2.42 3.07 14.57
CA ARG A 258 -3.12 4.13 15.29
C ARG A 258 -2.14 5.05 15.99
N LYS A 259 -2.30 6.36 15.83
CA LYS A 259 -1.42 7.38 16.41
C LYS A 259 -1.39 7.33 17.94
N SER A 260 -2.51 6.96 18.57
CA SER A 260 -2.64 6.85 20.03
C SER A 260 -2.11 5.52 20.61
N THR A 261 -1.45 4.67 19.81
CA THR A 261 -0.81 3.45 20.30
C THR A 261 0.33 3.80 21.28
N PRO A 262 0.47 3.10 22.42
CA PRO A 262 1.54 3.34 23.38
C PRO A 262 2.93 3.33 22.72
N PRO A 263 3.83 4.29 23.06
CA PRO A 263 5.12 4.47 22.40
C PRO A 263 6.03 3.23 22.46
N ASP A 264 5.99 2.48 23.56
CA ASP A 264 6.75 1.24 23.74
C ASP A 264 6.33 0.16 22.73
N ARG A 265 5.02 0.03 22.47
CA ARG A 265 4.47 -0.89 21.47
C ARG A 265 4.78 -0.43 20.04
N VAL A 266 4.66 0.87 19.76
CA VAL A 266 5.08 1.45 18.48
C VAL A 266 6.55 1.12 18.22
N LYS A 267 7.42 1.39 19.20
CA LYS A 267 8.86 1.10 19.09
C LYS A 267 9.13 -0.39 18.86
N ARG A 268 8.46 -1.27 19.60
CA ARG A 268 8.62 -2.72 19.46
C ARG A 268 8.23 -3.22 18.07
N LEU A 269 7.10 -2.73 17.53
CA LEU A 269 6.64 -3.06 16.17
C LEU A 269 7.57 -2.48 15.10
N HIS A 270 7.93 -1.21 15.24
CA HIS A 270 8.84 -0.53 14.33
C HIS A 270 10.18 -1.28 14.22
N ASP A 271 10.82 -1.57 15.35
CA ASP A 271 12.14 -2.23 15.38
C ASP A 271 12.08 -3.65 14.80
N ALA A 272 10.99 -4.37 15.06
CA ALA A 272 10.79 -5.70 14.51
C ALA A 272 10.56 -5.68 12.99
N LEU A 273 9.70 -4.80 12.51
CA LEU A 273 9.43 -4.68 11.07
C LEU A 273 10.60 -4.07 10.30
N ARG A 274 11.35 -3.15 10.90
CA ARG A 274 12.61 -2.66 10.33
C ARG A 274 13.58 -3.83 10.09
N ARG A 275 13.84 -4.66 11.09
CA ARG A 275 14.67 -5.87 10.91
C ARG A 275 14.07 -6.84 9.89
N ALA A 276 12.75 -6.93 9.82
CA ALA A 276 12.07 -7.74 8.81
C ALA A 276 12.35 -7.27 7.38
N THR A 277 12.58 -5.98 7.14
CA THR A 277 12.95 -5.47 5.82
C THR A 277 14.36 -5.87 5.38
N GLU A 278 15.20 -6.34 6.31
CA GLU A 278 16.57 -6.82 6.08
C GLU A 278 16.62 -8.37 6.04
N ASP A 279 15.50 -9.07 6.34
CA ASP A 279 15.41 -10.54 6.29
C ASP A 279 15.64 -11.02 4.85
N PRO A 280 16.60 -11.97 4.63
CA PRO A 280 16.92 -12.46 3.28
C PRO A 280 15.73 -13.05 2.53
N ASP A 281 14.79 -13.73 3.22
CA ASP A 281 13.60 -14.29 2.60
C ASP A 281 12.64 -13.18 2.14
N PHE A 282 12.51 -12.10 2.93
CA PHE A 282 11.74 -10.93 2.55
C PHE A 282 12.35 -10.22 1.34
N VAL A 283 13.65 -9.93 1.38
CA VAL A 283 14.36 -9.28 0.27
C VAL A 283 14.26 -10.11 -1.00
N LYS A 284 14.46 -11.44 -0.88
CA LYS A 284 14.30 -12.36 -2.00
C LYS A 284 12.87 -12.34 -2.55
N ALA A 285 11.84 -12.44 -1.69
CA ALA A 285 10.45 -12.44 -2.11
C ALA A 285 10.07 -11.16 -2.87
N LEU A 286 10.54 -9.99 -2.42
CA LEU A 286 10.28 -8.74 -3.12
C LEU A 286 11.04 -8.64 -4.45
N ASN A 287 12.30 -9.08 -4.49
CA ASN A 287 13.08 -9.12 -5.72
C ASN A 287 12.45 -10.07 -6.75
N ASP A 288 11.96 -11.25 -6.33
CA ASP A 288 11.32 -12.23 -7.22
C ASP A 288 10.08 -11.64 -7.90
N ILE A 289 9.33 -10.78 -7.22
CA ILE A 289 8.21 -10.06 -7.80
C ILE A 289 8.62 -8.71 -8.44
N GLY A 290 9.85 -8.25 -8.30
CA GLY A 290 10.41 -7.06 -8.94
C GLY A 290 10.23 -5.75 -8.18
N LEU A 291 9.81 -5.81 -6.91
CA LEU A 291 9.77 -4.66 -6.04
C LEU A 291 11.16 -4.33 -5.50
N LYS A 292 11.49 -3.04 -5.47
CA LYS A 292 12.66 -2.57 -4.75
C LYS A 292 12.30 -2.50 -3.26
N SER A 293 12.87 -3.42 -2.47
CA SER A 293 12.71 -3.44 -1.01
C SER A 293 13.73 -2.53 -0.32
N GLY A 294 13.40 -2.07 0.87
CA GLY A 294 14.31 -1.33 1.75
C GLY A 294 13.54 -0.59 2.85
N TYR A 295 14.18 -0.42 3.99
CA TYR A 295 13.62 0.40 5.07
C TYR A 295 13.53 1.86 4.65
N ILE A 296 12.38 2.46 4.91
CA ILE A 296 12.12 3.89 4.73
C ILE A 296 11.60 4.42 6.07
N SER A 297 12.27 5.43 6.61
CA SER A 297 11.85 5.99 7.91
C SER A 297 10.47 6.64 7.82
N PRO A 298 9.71 6.72 8.91
CA PRO A 298 8.44 7.42 8.94
C PRO A 298 8.56 8.87 8.43
N GLU A 299 9.64 9.56 8.80
CA GLU A 299 9.92 10.95 8.40
C GLU A 299 10.10 11.05 6.88
N SER A 300 10.95 10.21 6.28
CA SER A 300 11.18 10.19 4.81
C SER A 300 9.92 9.80 4.05
N PHE A 301 9.11 8.89 4.62
CA PHE A 301 7.82 8.52 4.06
C PHE A 301 6.85 9.72 4.05
N ASP A 302 6.70 10.40 5.19
CA ASP A 302 5.80 11.55 5.33
C ASP A 302 6.28 12.79 4.55
N GLU A 303 7.60 12.99 4.37
CA GLU A 303 8.13 13.99 3.43
C GLU A 303 7.72 13.68 1.98
N THR A 304 7.77 12.42 1.58
CA THR A 304 7.31 11.99 0.25
C THR A 304 5.81 12.22 0.08
N VAL A 305 5.01 11.94 1.12
CA VAL A 305 3.57 12.26 1.15
C VAL A 305 3.37 13.76 0.91
N SER A 306 4.05 14.61 1.68
CA SER A 306 3.89 16.07 1.61
C SER A 306 4.25 16.63 0.22
N ARG A 307 5.33 16.13 -0.39
CA ARG A 307 5.71 16.52 -1.76
C ARG A 307 4.70 16.07 -2.80
N ALA A 308 4.18 14.84 -2.66
CA ALA A 308 3.17 14.31 -3.58
C ALA A 308 1.83 15.04 -3.42
N GLU A 309 1.41 15.34 -2.19
CA GLU A 309 0.18 16.06 -1.86
C GLU A 309 0.17 17.47 -2.48
N ALA A 310 1.27 18.21 -2.32
CA ALA A 310 1.42 19.57 -2.87
C ALA A 310 1.23 19.61 -4.40
N ARG A 311 1.52 18.51 -5.09
CA ARG A 311 1.34 18.37 -6.54
C ARG A 311 -0.02 17.75 -6.91
N ALA A 312 -0.51 16.83 -6.09
CA ALA A 312 -1.74 16.10 -6.36
C ALA A 312 -2.98 16.96 -6.15
N VAL A 313 -3.08 17.74 -5.07
CA VAL A 313 -4.29 18.50 -4.74
C VAL A 313 -4.70 19.48 -5.83
N PRO A 314 -3.81 20.29 -6.44
CA PRO A 314 -4.15 21.14 -7.59
C PRO A 314 -4.67 20.31 -8.78
N LEU A 315 -4.05 19.16 -9.08
CA LEU A 315 -4.47 18.28 -10.16
C LEU A 315 -5.83 17.63 -9.92
N LEU A 316 -6.08 17.18 -8.69
CA LEU A 316 -7.38 16.62 -8.29
C LEU A 316 -8.51 17.65 -8.50
N LYS A 317 -8.25 18.92 -8.16
CA LYS A 317 -9.18 20.03 -8.39
C LYS A 317 -9.42 20.25 -9.90
N GLU A 318 -8.37 20.28 -10.68
CA GLU A 318 -8.44 20.46 -12.14
C GLU A 318 -9.20 19.31 -12.83
N LEU A 319 -9.02 18.08 -12.36
CA LEU A 319 -9.70 16.89 -12.87
C LEU A 319 -11.12 16.71 -12.32
N ASN A 320 -11.61 17.63 -11.45
CA ASN A 320 -12.90 17.53 -10.75
C ASN A 320 -13.05 16.22 -9.94
N LEU A 321 -11.96 15.76 -9.31
CA LEU A 321 -11.92 14.54 -8.49
C LEU A 321 -12.04 14.83 -6.98
N LEU A 322 -12.12 16.10 -6.56
CA LEU A 322 -12.39 16.45 -5.17
C LEU A 322 -13.87 16.18 -4.83
N PRO A 323 -14.19 15.79 -3.59
CA PRO A 323 -15.58 15.63 -3.14
C PRO A 323 -16.38 16.93 -3.34
N LYS A 324 -17.62 16.80 -3.79
CA LYS A 324 -18.57 17.92 -3.86
C LYS A 324 -19.13 18.25 -2.48
#